data_be8b51a598edae475cb3701c6c2158aa
#
_entry.id   be8b51a598edae475cb3701c6c2158aa
#
_cell.length_a   1.000
_cell.length_b   1.000
_cell.length_c   1.000
_cell.angle_alpha   90.00
_cell.angle_beta   90.00
_cell.angle_gamma   90.00
#
_symmetry.space_group_name_H-M   'P 1'
#
loop_
_entity.id
_entity.type
_entity.pdbx_description
1 polymer ?
#
loop_
_entity_poly.entity_id
_entity_poly.type
_entity_poly.pdbx_seq_one_letter_code
_entity_poly.pdbx_strand_id
1 'polypeptide(L)'
;MAQPKAIGARVGYNFEVSYQHELISGMLEIDAGVTPFIFSKGIEYTSDGDVIEHSYSYGRVQAMILYDWFANITADLYWYIGAGVGVSWGYGDFFELPRYNKHGDLVTFRRLGLPVAAQIGLEYDFGIPLNLSLDWRPTVNLFGLRQGDLTSNLLNVAVGIRYRF
;
A
#
# COMPACT_ATOMS: atom_id res chain seq x y z
N MET A 1 5.19 -22.87 23.96
CA MET A 1 5.14 -23.12 22.51
C MET A 1 5.66 -21.86 21.83
N ALA A 2 6.51 -21.97 20.82
CA ALA A 2 6.91 -20.79 20.03
C ALA A 2 5.68 -20.29 19.27
N GLN A 3 5.47 -18.97 19.27
CA GLN A 3 4.38 -18.38 18.49
C GLN A 3 4.73 -18.49 17.00
N PRO A 4 3.81 -18.95 16.14
CA PRO A 4 4.09 -19.12 14.74
C PRO A 4 4.47 -17.79 14.09
N LYS A 5 5.44 -17.88 13.20
CA LYS A 5 5.97 -16.78 12.40
C LYS A 5 5.82 -17.13 10.93
N ALA A 6 5.63 -16.14 10.10
CA ALA A 6 5.63 -16.33 8.67
C ALA A 6 6.41 -15.22 7.96
N ILE A 7 6.99 -15.58 6.83
CA ILE A 7 7.55 -14.64 5.86
C ILE A 7 6.91 -14.90 4.52
N GLY A 8 6.62 -13.85 3.76
CA GLY A 8 5.94 -14.01 2.49
C GLY A 8 6.15 -12.85 1.54
N ALA A 9 5.49 -12.96 0.41
CA ALA A 9 5.40 -11.92 -0.59
C ALA A 9 3.94 -11.69 -0.96
N ARG A 10 3.60 -10.44 -1.23
CA ARG A 10 2.30 -9.99 -1.74
C ARG A 10 2.48 -9.31 -3.08
N VAL A 11 1.61 -9.63 -4.01
CA VAL A 11 1.60 -9.06 -5.35
C VAL A 11 0.20 -8.54 -5.65
N GLY A 12 0.10 -7.27 -5.95
CA GLY A 12 -1.10 -6.58 -6.32
C GLY A 12 -0.74 -5.26 -6.98
N TYR A 13 -1.30 -4.17 -6.49
CA TYR A 13 -0.86 -2.83 -6.91
C TYR A 13 0.61 -2.56 -6.53
N ASN A 14 1.05 -3.10 -5.39
CA ASN A 14 2.43 -3.07 -4.92
C ASN A 14 3.04 -4.48 -4.99
N PHE A 15 4.38 -4.53 -5.02
CA PHE A 15 5.15 -5.71 -4.66
C PHE A 15 5.64 -5.54 -3.23
N GLU A 16 5.26 -6.45 -2.34
CA GLU A 16 5.58 -6.35 -0.92
C GLU A 16 6.18 -7.65 -0.40
N VAL A 17 7.13 -7.53 0.51
CA VAL A 17 7.59 -8.62 1.37
C VAL A 17 6.94 -8.41 2.72
N SER A 18 6.36 -9.46 3.28
CA SER A 18 5.67 -9.44 4.56
C SER A 18 6.35 -10.35 5.57
N TYR A 19 6.36 -9.90 6.82
CA TYR A 19 6.69 -10.70 7.98
C TYR A 19 5.52 -10.68 8.95
N GLN A 20 5.10 -11.86 9.41
CA GLN A 20 4.04 -11.99 10.39
C GLN A 20 4.54 -12.65 11.67
N HIS A 21 4.00 -12.18 12.79
CA HIS A 21 4.24 -12.75 14.11
C HIS A 21 2.92 -12.84 14.87
N GLU A 22 2.54 -14.07 15.23
CA GLU A 22 1.33 -14.29 16.02
C GLU A 22 1.51 -13.73 17.44
N LEU A 23 0.51 -13.01 17.89
CA LEU A 23 0.37 -12.50 19.25
C LEU A 23 -0.81 -13.21 19.92
N ILE A 24 -1.02 -12.99 21.22
CA ILE A 24 -2.06 -13.66 22.01
C ILE A 24 -3.47 -13.47 21.41
N SER A 25 -3.74 -12.33 20.78
CA SER A 25 -5.08 -11.95 20.30
C SER A 25 -5.15 -11.58 18.81
N GLY A 26 -4.09 -11.83 18.06
CA GLY A 26 -4.05 -11.49 16.64
C GLY A 26 -2.66 -11.68 16.04
N MET A 27 -2.43 -11.06 14.90
CA MET A 27 -1.20 -11.14 14.12
C MET A 27 -0.62 -9.76 13.92
N LEU A 28 0.64 -9.58 14.27
CA LEU A 28 1.42 -8.41 13.85
C LEU A 28 1.99 -8.70 12.47
N GLU A 29 1.69 -7.85 11.50
CA GLU A 29 2.26 -7.91 10.16
C GLU A 29 3.14 -6.68 9.91
N ILE A 30 4.32 -6.91 9.34
CA ILE A 30 5.24 -5.85 8.91
C ILE A 30 5.50 -6.06 7.43
N ASP A 31 5.15 -5.07 6.63
CA ASP A 31 5.33 -5.09 5.19
C ASP A 31 6.33 -4.05 4.74
N ALA A 32 7.14 -4.42 3.76
CA ALA A 32 7.98 -3.50 3.02
C ALA A 32 7.79 -3.72 1.53
N GLY A 33 7.55 -2.68 0.77
CA GLY A 33 7.23 -2.85 -0.62
C GLY A 33 7.48 -1.64 -1.50
N VAL A 34 7.26 -1.88 -2.78
CA VAL A 34 7.46 -0.91 -3.84
C VAL A 34 6.26 -0.90 -4.78
N THR A 35 5.76 0.28 -5.08
CA THR A 35 4.91 0.50 -6.25
C THR A 35 5.84 0.77 -7.43
N PRO A 36 5.78 -0.03 -8.50
CA PRO A 36 6.60 0.22 -9.69
C PRO A 36 6.23 1.56 -10.33
N PHE A 37 7.04 2.01 -11.29
CA PHE A 37 6.74 3.21 -12.06
C PHE A 37 5.39 3.09 -12.76
N ILE A 38 4.50 4.05 -12.46
CA ILE A 38 3.24 4.23 -13.15
C ILE A 38 3.38 5.46 -14.03
N PHE A 39 3.06 5.29 -15.31
CA PHE A 39 3.03 6.39 -16.27
C PHE A 39 1.60 6.90 -16.35
N SER A 40 1.43 8.20 -16.16
CA SER A 40 0.13 8.85 -16.26
C SER A 40 0.25 10.10 -17.11
N LYS A 41 -0.86 10.46 -17.78
CA LYS A 41 -1.00 11.72 -18.47
C LYS A 41 -1.85 12.65 -17.63
N GLY A 42 -1.46 13.88 -17.53
CA GLY A 42 -2.19 14.91 -16.81
C GLY A 42 -2.17 16.22 -17.56
N ILE A 43 -3.12 17.08 -17.21
CA ILE A 43 -3.19 18.45 -17.67
C ILE A 43 -2.42 19.30 -16.67
N GLU A 44 -1.44 20.05 -17.15
CA GLU A 44 -0.71 21.04 -16.38
C GLU A 44 -1.02 22.44 -16.91
N TYR A 45 -0.92 23.41 -16.02
CA TYR A 45 -1.08 24.82 -16.36
C TYR A 45 0.31 25.47 -16.28
N THR A 46 0.64 26.32 -17.26
CA THR A 46 1.84 27.17 -17.19
C THR A 46 1.60 28.31 -16.20
N SER A 47 2.67 29.04 -15.85
CA SER A 47 2.57 30.28 -15.06
C SER A 47 1.66 31.33 -15.69
N ASP A 48 1.51 31.30 -17.01
CA ASP A 48 0.70 32.20 -17.80
C ASP A 48 -0.74 31.72 -18.00
N GLY A 49 -1.08 30.53 -17.43
CA GLY A 49 -2.41 29.93 -17.46
C GLY A 49 -2.70 29.07 -18.68
N ASP A 50 -1.74 28.88 -19.58
CA ASP A 50 -1.88 27.98 -20.72
C ASP A 50 -1.93 26.52 -20.27
N VAL A 51 -2.69 25.71 -20.99
CA VAL A 51 -2.89 24.29 -20.72
C VAL A 51 -1.91 23.47 -21.56
N ILE A 52 -1.10 22.64 -20.88
CA ILE A 52 -0.18 21.71 -21.52
C ILE A 52 -0.50 20.29 -21.06
N GLU A 53 -0.62 19.37 -22.01
CA GLU A 53 -0.70 17.95 -21.70
C GLU A 53 0.71 17.43 -21.41
N HIS A 54 0.92 16.90 -20.21
CA HIS A 54 2.21 16.36 -19.77
C HIS A 54 2.09 14.91 -19.35
N SER A 55 3.12 14.12 -19.70
CA SER A 55 3.25 12.74 -19.23
C SER A 55 4.23 12.69 -18.08
N TYR A 56 3.84 12.07 -16.99
CA TYR A 56 4.70 11.93 -15.81
C TYR A 56 4.74 10.48 -15.31
N SER A 57 5.84 10.16 -14.67
CA SER A 57 6.05 8.90 -13.98
C SER A 57 6.07 9.10 -12.47
N TYR A 58 5.53 8.16 -11.75
CA TYR A 58 5.68 8.10 -10.30
C TYR A 58 5.76 6.67 -9.79
N GLY A 59 6.42 6.51 -8.68
CA GLY A 59 6.48 5.27 -7.94
C GLY A 59 6.62 5.57 -6.45
N ARG A 60 6.59 4.54 -5.63
CA ARG A 60 6.66 4.68 -4.18
C ARG A 60 7.32 3.48 -3.55
N VAL A 61 8.18 3.72 -2.56
CA VAL A 61 8.57 2.72 -1.57
C VAL A 61 7.78 2.96 -0.30
N GLN A 62 7.41 1.88 0.39
CA GLN A 62 6.64 1.98 1.63
C GLN A 62 7.03 0.88 2.62
N ALA A 63 6.85 1.19 3.90
CA ALA A 63 6.88 0.23 4.98
C ALA A 63 5.64 0.43 5.85
N MET A 64 4.99 -0.66 6.25
CA MET A 64 3.75 -0.63 7.03
C MET A 64 3.84 -1.61 8.19
N ILE A 65 3.16 -1.28 9.28
CA ILE A 65 2.91 -2.16 10.41
C ILE A 65 1.40 -2.27 10.54
N LEU A 66 0.89 -3.50 10.53
CA LEU A 66 -0.54 -3.81 10.64
C LEU A 66 -0.77 -4.74 11.81
N TYR A 67 -1.97 -4.69 12.33
CA TYR A 67 -2.47 -5.65 13.30
C TYR A 67 -3.74 -6.28 12.78
N ASP A 68 -3.74 -7.60 12.64
CA ASP A 68 -4.82 -8.38 12.05
C ASP A 68 -5.47 -9.31 13.08
N TRP A 69 -6.78 -9.37 13.08
CA TRP A 69 -7.58 -10.33 13.82
C TRP A 69 -8.06 -11.41 12.87
N PHE A 70 -7.83 -12.66 13.24
CA PHE A 70 -8.20 -13.82 12.47
C PHE A 70 -9.40 -14.55 13.07
N ALA A 71 -10.25 -15.09 12.22
CA ALA A 71 -11.30 -16.03 12.61
C ALA A 71 -11.43 -17.14 11.56
N ASN A 72 -11.76 -18.34 12.03
CA ASN A 72 -11.90 -19.52 11.19
C ASN A 72 -13.24 -19.50 10.47
N ILE A 73 -13.22 -19.80 9.17
CA ILE A 73 -14.40 -20.15 8.38
C ILE A 73 -14.54 -21.68 8.37
N THR A 74 -13.43 -22.37 8.08
CA THR A 74 -13.29 -23.84 8.14
C THR A 74 -11.98 -24.22 8.83
N ALA A 75 -11.63 -25.50 8.83
CA ALA A 75 -10.36 -25.98 9.41
C ALA A 75 -9.12 -25.33 8.72
N ASP A 76 -9.21 -25.07 7.41
CA ASP A 76 -8.09 -24.63 6.58
C ASP A 76 -8.30 -23.24 5.98
N LEU A 77 -9.46 -22.64 6.17
CA LEU A 77 -9.80 -21.31 5.61
C LEU A 77 -10.10 -20.34 6.73
N TYR A 78 -9.39 -19.23 6.71
CA TYR A 78 -9.49 -18.14 7.68
C TYR A 78 -9.89 -16.86 6.96
N TRP A 79 -10.62 -16.00 7.65
CA TRP A 79 -10.73 -14.60 7.26
C TRP A 79 -10.02 -13.74 8.29
N TYR A 80 -9.58 -12.59 7.87
CA TYR A 80 -8.97 -11.63 8.76
C TYR A 80 -9.39 -10.20 8.43
N ILE A 81 -9.35 -9.37 9.45
CA ILE A 81 -9.56 -7.93 9.34
C ILE A 81 -8.48 -7.24 10.16
N GLY A 82 -7.93 -6.18 9.64
CA GLY A 82 -6.86 -5.46 10.30
C GLY A 82 -6.81 -3.99 9.95
N ALA A 83 -5.92 -3.31 10.64
CA ALA A 83 -5.60 -1.92 10.40
C ALA A 83 -4.12 -1.68 10.66
N GLY A 84 -3.58 -0.66 10.00
CA GLY A 84 -2.18 -0.35 10.15
C GLY A 84 -1.82 1.06 9.71
N VAL A 85 -0.57 1.40 9.99
CA VAL A 85 0.04 2.67 9.64
C VAL A 85 1.41 2.42 9.04
N GLY A 86 1.91 3.36 8.26
CA GLY A 86 3.21 3.21 7.66
C GLY A 86 3.85 4.53 7.29
N VAL A 87 4.99 4.40 6.62
CA VAL A 87 5.70 5.51 5.99
C VAL A 87 5.91 5.18 4.52
N SER A 88 5.89 6.18 3.68
CA SER A 88 6.14 6.01 2.26
C SER A 88 6.95 7.18 1.70
N TRP A 89 7.70 6.88 0.64
CA TRP A 89 8.49 7.85 -0.08
C TRP A 89 8.22 7.74 -1.58
N GLY A 90 7.74 8.84 -2.16
CA GLY A 90 7.47 8.93 -3.60
C GLY A 90 8.72 9.29 -4.40
N TYR A 91 8.84 8.73 -5.60
CA TYR A 91 9.89 9.01 -6.55
C TYR A 91 9.33 9.15 -7.97
N GLY A 92 10.11 9.75 -8.87
CA GLY A 92 9.72 10.03 -10.26
C GLY A 92 9.37 11.48 -10.51
N ASP A 93 9.16 11.80 -11.79
CA ASP A 93 8.99 13.16 -12.32
C ASP A 93 7.80 13.89 -11.70
N PHE A 94 6.77 13.13 -11.28
CA PHE A 94 5.61 13.66 -10.59
C PHE A 94 5.96 14.55 -9.40
N PHE A 95 7.04 14.22 -8.69
CA PHE A 95 7.49 14.92 -7.49
C PHE A 95 8.59 15.95 -7.75
N GLU A 96 9.13 16.00 -8.97
CA GLU A 96 10.30 16.82 -9.31
C GLU A 96 9.93 18.04 -10.12
N LEU A 97 8.94 17.92 -10.99
CA LEU A 97 8.54 18.99 -11.87
C LEU A 97 7.65 20.01 -11.14
N PRO A 98 7.91 21.31 -11.34
CA PRO A 98 7.02 22.34 -10.82
C PRO A 98 5.67 22.25 -11.53
N ARG A 99 4.59 22.37 -10.79
CA ARG A 99 3.21 22.36 -11.31
C ARG A 99 2.47 23.58 -10.87
N TYR A 100 1.58 24.03 -11.71
CA TYR A 100 0.73 25.16 -11.44
C TYR A 100 -0.74 24.75 -11.46
N ASN A 101 -1.54 25.34 -10.59
CA ASN A 101 -2.98 25.15 -10.63
C ASN A 101 -3.58 26.09 -11.71
N LYS A 102 -4.88 25.96 -11.94
CA LYS A 102 -5.63 26.80 -12.89
C LYS A 102 -5.59 28.33 -12.61
N HIS A 103 -5.06 28.71 -11.45
CA HIS A 103 -4.91 30.12 -11.04
C HIS A 103 -3.45 30.59 -11.13
N GLY A 104 -2.53 29.77 -11.64
CA GLY A 104 -1.11 30.09 -11.76
C GLY A 104 -0.30 29.93 -10.47
N ASP A 105 -0.88 29.34 -9.40
CA ASP A 105 -0.16 29.12 -8.15
C ASP A 105 0.67 27.83 -8.22
N LEU A 106 1.89 27.88 -7.71
CA LEU A 106 2.77 26.73 -7.63
C LEU A 106 2.22 25.67 -6.66
N VAL A 107 2.02 24.47 -7.14
CA VAL A 107 1.58 23.31 -6.35
C VAL A 107 2.77 22.39 -6.14
N THR A 108 3.13 22.15 -4.88
CA THR A 108 4.21 21.24 -4.53
C THR A 108 3.66 19.96 -3.91
N PHE A 109 4.05 18.81 -4.44
CA PHE A 109 3.69 17.51 -3.90
C PHE A 109 4.76 16.99 -2.95
N ARG A 110 4.32 16.45 -1.82
CA ARG A 110 5.24 15.87 -0.83
C ARG A 110 5.62 14.46 -1.23
N ARG A 111 6.92 14.17 -1.21
CA ARG A 111 7.45 12.80 -1.39
C ARG A 111 7.16 11.91 -0.19
N LEU A 112 7.27 12.48 1.02
CA LEU A 112 7.00 11.75 2.25
C LEU A 112 5.50 11.60 2.47
N GLY A 113 5.05 10.38 2.70
CA GLY A 113 3.67 10.03 3.03
C GLY A 113 3.57 9.30 4.36
N LEU A 114 2.39 9.42 4.98
CA LEU A 114 1.98 8.67 6.16
C LEU A 114 0.72 7.87 5.81
N PRO A 115 0.86 6.69 5.19
CA PRO A 115 -0.27 5.85 4.84
C PRO A 115 -0.90 5.23 6.09
N VAL A 116 -2.23 5.25 6.12
CA VAL A 116 -3.07 4.48 7.05
C VAL A 116 -3.88 3.52 6.20
N ALA A 117 -3.95 2.28 6.61
CA ALA A 117 -4.67 1.23 5.90
C ALA A 117 -5.66 0.51 6.80
N ALA A 118 -6.78 0.10 6.22
CA ALA A 118 -7.57 -1.02 6.70
C ALA A 118 -7.24 -2.24 5.83
N GLN A 119 -7.48 -3.44 6.33
CA GLN A 119 -7.26 -4.68 5.60
C GLN A 119 -8.39 -5.66 5.88
N ILE A 120 -8.84 -6.36 4.87
CA ILE A 120 -9.71 -7.53 5.00
C ILE A 120 -9.27 -8.57 3.99
N GLY A 121 -9.22 -9.82 4.39
CA GLY A 121 -8.74 -10.88 3.51
C GLY A 121 -9.17 -12.28 3.92
N LEU A 122 -8.81 -13.20 3.05
CA LEU A 122 -8.95 -14.63 3.23
C LEU A 122 -7.55 -15.25 3.18
N GLU A 123 -7.32 -16.25 4.02
CA GLU A 123 -6.09 -17.03 4.01
C GLU A 123 -6.43 -18.51 4.03
N TYR A 124 -5.83 -19.27 3.10
CA TYR A 124 -5.96 -20.71 2.98
C TYR A 124 -4.66 -21.39 3.41
N ASP A 125 -4.78 -22.33 4.36
CA ASP A 125 -3.70 -23.17 4.85
C ASP A 125 -3.71 -24.49 4.08
N PHE A 126 -2.62 -24.82 3.41
CA PHE A 126 -2.50 -26.07 2.65
C PHE A 126 -2.18 -27.31 3.51
N GLY A 127 -2.13 -27.17 4.83
CA GLY A 127 -1.67 -28.25 5.74
C GLY A 127 -0.18 -28.53 5.67
N ILE A 128 0.56 -27.69 4.98
CA ILE A 128 2.03 -27.65 4.89
C ILE A 128 2.48 -26.25 5.35
N PRO A 129 3.76 -25.98 5.56
CA PRO A 129 4.22 -24.65 5.99
C PRO A 129 4.03 -23.56 4.92
N LEU A 130 2.94 -23.58 4.19
CA LEU A 130 2.63 -22.66 3.11
C LEU A 130 1.17 -22.23 3.17
N ASN A 131 0.93 -20.92 3.10
CA ASN A 131 -0.39 -20.30 3.05
C ASN A 131 -0.53 -19.43 1.81
N LEU A 132 -1.75 -19.35 1.29
CA LEU A 132 -2.15 -18.43 0.23
C LEU A 132 -3.14 -17.42 0.81
N SER A 133 -2.95 -16.15 0.53
CA SER A 133 -3.87 -15.09 0.94
C SER A 133 -4.40 -14.32 -0.26
N LEU A 134 -5.61 -13.83 -0.11
CA LEU A 134 -6.23 -12.83 -0.97
C LEU A 134 -6.79 -11.73 -0.07
N ASP A 135 -6.37 -10.52 -0.28
CA ASP A 135 -6.79 -9.40 0.55
C ASP A 135 -7.09 -8.13 -0.24
N TRP A 136 -7.89 -7.29 0.36
CA TRP A 136 -8.16 -5.92 -0.03
C TRP A 136 -7.67 -5.00 1.08
N ARG A 137 -6.77 -4.08 0.72
CA ARG A 137 -6.12 -3.16 1.66
C ARG A 137 -6.26 -1.71 1.18
N PRO A 138 -7.43 -1.09 1.38
CA PRO A 138 -7.58 0.34 1.11
C PRO A 138 -6.60 1.15 1.96
N THR A 139 -5.90 2.07 1.32
CA THR A 139 -4.86 2.89 1.93
C THR A 139 -5.13 4.36 1.64
N VAL A 140 -5.04 5.18 2.68
CA VAL A 140 -5.19 6.65 2.60
C VAL A 140 -3.93 7.30 3.15
N ASN A 141 -3.37 8.25 2.42
CA ASN A 141 -2.21 9.02 2.87
C ASN A 141 -2.65 10.28 3.61
N LEU A 142 -2.35 10.36 4.91
CA LEU A 142 -2.78 11.47 5.75
C LEU A 142 -2.16 12.82 5.36
N PHE A 143 -0.96 12.83 4.76
CA PHE A 143 -0.33 14.10 4.34
C PHE A 143 -0.87 14.63 3.02
N GLY A 144 -1.62 13.84 2.24
CA GLY A 144 -2.14 14.19 0.93
C GLY A 144 -3.59 14.68 0.89
N LEU A 145 -4.34 14.58 1.99
CA LEU A 145 -5.79 14.84 2.02
C LEU A 145 -6.23 16.24 1.53
N ARG A 146 -5.31 17.19 1.43
CA ARG A 146 -5.62 18.57 0.99
C ARG A 146 -5.35 18.85 -0.49
N GLN A 147 -4.70 17.96 -1.25
CA GLN A 147 -4.16 18.27 -2.58
C GLN A 147 -4.46 17.23 -3.67
N GLY A 148 -5.52 16.43 -3.54
CA GLY A 148 -5.83 15.43 -4.57
C GLY A 148 -4.76 14.34 -4.63
N ASP A 149 -4.66 13.55 -3.57
CA ASP A 149 -3.57 12.65 -3.35
C ASP A 149 -3.60 11.41 -4.26
N LEU A 150 -2.69 11.35 -5.23
CA LEU A 150 -2.46 10.16 -6.07
C LEU A 150 -1.82 8.99 -5.30
N THR A 151 -1.43 9.19 -4.04
CA THR A 151 -0.78 8.17 -3.22
C THR A 151 -1.76 7.34 -2.39
N SER A 152 -3.02 7.75 -2.30
CA SER A 152 -4.10 6.95 -1.72
C SER A 152 -4.57 5.90 -2.70
N ASN A 153 -4.70 4.65 -2.25
CA ASN A 153 -5.14 3.55 -3.09
C ASN A 153 -6.28 2.78 -2.42
N LEU A 154 -7.49 3.03 -2.87
CA LEU A 154 -8.68 2.38 -2.36
C LEU A 154 -8.95 1.00 -2.99
N LEU A 155 -8.33 0.70 -4.13
CA LEU A 155 -8.52 -0.54 -4.89
C LEU A 155 -7.32 -1.50 -4.75
N ASN A 156 -6.55 -1.40 -3.68
CA ASN A 156 -5.40 -2.26 -3.43
C ASN A 156 -5.83 -3.69 -3.07
N VAL A 157 -6.04 -4.51 -4.08
CA VAL A 157 -6.25 -5.97 -3.97
C VAL A 157 -4.94 -6.67 -4.24
N ALA A 158 -4.60 -7.67 -3.45
CA ALA A 158 -3.38 -8.43 -3.59
C ALA A 158 -3.57 -9.92 -3.29
N VAL A 159 -2.71 -10.71 -3.93
CA VAL A 159 -2.51 -12.13 -3.61
C VAL A 159 -1.19 -12.27 -2.88
N GLY A 160 -1.18 -13.02 -1.79
CA GLY A 160 0.01 -13.27 -0.99
C GLY A 160 0.31 -14.76 -0.86
N ILE A 161 1.59 -15.08 -0.75
CA ILE A 161 2.08 -16.41 -0.40
C ILE A 161 2.99 -16.27 0.80
N ARG A 162 2.81 -17.11 1.82
CA ARG A 162 3.55 -17.06 3.08
C ARG A 162 4.07 -18.43 3.46
N TYR A 163 5.29 -18.45 3.98
CA TYR A 163 5.92 -19.62 4.57
C TYR A 163 5.96 -19.47 6.08
N ARG A 164 5.38 -20.45 6.80
CA ARG A 164 5.37 -20.53 8.28
C ARG A 164 6.58 -21.29 8.81
N PHE A 165 7.13 -20.85 9.95
CA PHE A 165 8.26 -21.49 10.62
C PHE A 165 8.24 -21.30 12.13
#